data_1cb83f41e2c940e34621ff8ac5ef8436
#
_entry.id   1cb83f41e2c940e34621ff8ac5ef8436
#
_cell.length_a   1.000
_cell.length_b   1.000
_cell.length_c   1.000
_cell.angle_alpha   90.00
_cell.angle_beta   90.00
_cell.angle_gamma   90.00
#
_symmetry.space_group_name_H-M   'P 1'
#
loop_
_entity.id
_entity.type
_entity.pdbx_description
1 polymer ?
#
loop_
_entity_poly.entity_id
_entity_poly.type
_entity_poly.pdbx_seq_one_letter_code
_entity_poly.pdbx_strand_id
1 'polypeptide(L)'
;MADKDDIDDKYILFLGDSIARHYYDYANDYLKKINIRSITPEKWVSVQWKQARTVDGWFTPKRRYGDLPGHCVCNAKYVHFNFGLHYIKLPNKGHDPEHQRATEEQINSFRTDLETHIDLIRKYKRVPMFTNTTPNPENAGMRNDKDVVILNEIATEVTNSKSVPYNDIYSFVKKQNNYHELYMHPHARNNCHFNETGRKILGEEIAKFVNENI
;
A
#
# COMPACT_ATOMS: atom_id res chain seq x y z
N MET A 1 10.39 -29.09 -16.76
CA MET A 1 9.11 -29.16 -16.04
C MET A 1 9.32 -28.32 -14.79
N ALA A 2 8.72 -27.14 -14.71
CA ALA A 2 8.81 -26.34 -13.51
C ALA A 2 7.94 -27.00 -12.45
N ASP A 3 8.60 -27.39 -11.35
CA ASP A 3 7.92 -27.96 -10.20
C ASP A 3 6.76 -27.07 -9.80
N LYS A 4 5.68 -27.69 -9.35
CA LYS A 4 4.56 -27.02 -8.71
C LYS A 4 5.14 -26.07 -7.68
N ASP A 5 4.97 -24.77 -7.89
CA ASP A 5 5.34 -23.75 -6.90
C ASP A 5 4.70 -24.16 -5.57
N ASP A 6 5.50 -24.63 -4.64
CA ASP A 6 5.05 -24.86 -3.26
C ASP A 6 4.72 -23.49 -2.68
N ILE A 7 3.43 -23.14 -2.79
CA ILE A 7 2.91 -21.91 -2.23
C ILE A 7 3.04 -21.99 -0.72
N ASP A 8 3.80 -21.10 -0.12
CA ASP A 8 4.01 -21.04 1.31
C ASP A 8 2.89 -20.27 1.99
N ASP A 9 2.11 -20.96 2.78
CA ASP A 9 0.95 -20.46 3.52
C ASP A 9 1.29 -19.41 4.59
N LYS A 10 2.58 -19.26 4.92
CA LYS A 10 3.08 -18.27 5.88
C LYS A 10 4.04 -17.24 5.24
N TYR A 11 3.88 -17.02 3.95
CA TYR A 11 4.73 -16.09 3.24
C TYR A 11 3.92 -14.99 2.55
N ILE A 12 4.32 -13.73 2.78
CA ILE A 12 3.60 -12.55 2.34
C ILE A 12 4.52 -11.65 1.54
N LEU A 13 4.04 -11.21 0.39
CA LEU A 13 4.63 -10.13 -0.39
C LEU A 13 3.99 -8.80 0.00
N PHE A 14 4.81 -7.84 0.41
CA PHE A 14 4.38 -6.45 0.64
C PHE A 14 4.68 -5.60 -0.58
N LEU A 15 3.65 -4.95 -1.10
CA LEU A 15 3.75 -3.99 -2.18
C LEU A 15 3.16 -2.66 -1.75
N GLY A 16 3.69 -1.54 -2.26
CA GLY A 16 3.14 -0.24 -1.93
C GLY A 16 4.01 0.93 -2.36
N ASP A 17 3.58 2.11 -1.97
CA ASP A 17 4.30 3.35 -2.18
C ASP A 17 5.30 3.66 -1.03
N SER A 18 5.70 4.91 -0.89
CA SER A 18 6.62 5.32 0.17
C SER A 18 6.08 5.11 1.59
N ILE A 19 4.75 5.10 1.77
CA ILE A 19 4.14 4.82 3.06
C ILE A 19 4.33 3.34 3.42
N ALA A 20 4.08 2.43 2.48
CA ALA A 20 4.31 1.02 2.68
C ALA A 20 5.78 0.71 3.03
N ARG A 21 6.73 1.36 2.35
CA ARG A 21 8.14 1.29 2.69
C ARG A 21 8.42 1.71 4.14
N HIS A 22 7.73 2.73 4.62
CA HIS A 22 7.99 3.27 5.95
C HIS A 22 7.56 2.34 7.08
N TYR A 23 6.47 1.60 6.93
CA TYR A 23 6.00 0.68 7.97
C TYR A 23 6.52 -0.75 7.83
N TYR A 24 7.06 -1.12 6.66
CA TYR A 24 7.40 -2.51 6.36
C TYR A 24 8.35 -3.14 7.37
N ASP A 25 9.42 -2.47 7.73
CA ASP A 25 10.44 -3.03 8.64
C ASP A 25 9.82 -3.40 10.00
N TYR A 26 8.95 -2.55 10.53
CA TYR A 26 8.24 -2.80 11.79
C TYR A 26 7.19 -3.91 11.65
N ALA A 27 6.47 -3.96 10.54
CA ALA A 27 5.54 -5.04 10.27
C ALA A 27 6.28 -6.38 10.14
N ASN A 28 7.37 -6.42 9.40
CA ASN A 28 8.22 -7.60 9.23
C ASN A 28 8.80 -8.10 10.57
N ASP A 29 9.27 -7.20 11.43
CA ASP A 29 9.79 -7.56 12.75
C ASP A 29 8.72 -8.15 13.68
N TYR A 30 7.48 -7.67 13.58
CA TYR A 30 6.35 -8.27 14.30
C TYR A 30 6.00 -9.65 13.73
N LEU A 31 5.86 -9.78 12.41
CA LEU A 31 5.50 -11.02 11.73
C LEU A 31 6.52 -12.14 11.96
N LYS A 32 7.81 -11.82 11.96
CA LYS A 32 8.88 -12.77 12.30
C LYS A 32 8.72 -13.40 13.67
N LYS A 33 8.28 -12.64 14.68
CA LYS A 33 8.07 -13.13 16.04
C LYS A 33 6.97 -14.21 16.14
N ILE A 34 6.07 -14.21 15.17
CA ILE A 34 4.96 -15.17 15.07
C ILE A 34 5.13 -16.17 13.92
N ASN A 35 6.37 -16.35 13.43
CA ASN A 35 6.76 -17.28 12.38
C ASN A 35 6.06 -17.05 11.03
N ILE A 36 5.75 -15.80 10.69
CA ILE A 36 5.27 -15.40 9.37
C ILE A 36 6.42 -14.71 8.63
N ARG A 37 6.73 -15.22 7.44
CA ARG A 37 7.75 -14.63 6.57
C ARG A 37 7.17 -13.53 5.72
N SER A 38 7.92 -12.46 5.51
CA SER A 38 7.52 -11.41 4.59
C SER A 38 8.67 -10.97 3.71
N ILE A 39 8.34 -10.43 2.57
CA ILE A 39 9.28 -9.85 1.61
C ILE A 39 8.70 -8.58 1.01
N THR A 40 9.57 -7.68 0.63
CA THR A 40 9.25 -6.48 -0.11
C THR A 40 10.31 -6.26 -1.19
N PRO A 41 10.03 -5.50 -2.25
CA PRO A 41 11.04 -5.13 -3.24
C PRO A 41 12.23 -4.42 -2.61
N GLU A 42 13.47 -4.85 -2.88
CA GLU A 42 14.69 -4.19 -2.38
C GLU A 42 14.78 -2.72 -2.80
N LYS A 43 14.37 -2.45 -4.04
CA LYS A 43 14.19 -1.09 -4.53
C LYS A 43 12.69 -0.83 -4.61
N TRP A 44 12.14 -0.15 -3.61
CA TRP A 44 10.80 0.38 -3.69
C TRP A 44 10.72 1.30 -4.90
N VAL A 45 10.21 0.75 -5.97
CA VAL A 45 9.98 1.51 -7.20
C VAL A 45 8.76 2.38 -6.94
N SER A 46 9.00 3.52 -6.32
CA SER A 46 7.98 4.51 -5.94
C SER A 46 7.19 5.05 -7.13
N VAL A 47 7.49 4.59 -8.33
CA VAL A 47 7.20 5.40 -9.51
C VAL A 47 5.99 4.93 -10.28
N GLN A 48 5.52 3.68 -10.14
CA GLN A 48 4.62 3.22 -11.19
C GLN A 48 3.55 2.21 -10.78
N TRP A 49 2.89 2.49 -9.66
CA TRP A 49 1.62 1.81 -9.36
C TRP A 49 0.54 2.10 -10.41
N LYS A 50 0.70 3.13 -11.22
CA LYS A 50 -0.13 3.41 -12.39
C LYS A 50 -0.04 2.37 -13.51
N GLN A 51 0.75 1.31 -13.33
CA GLN A 51 0.86 0.27 -14.34
C GLN A 51 0.72 -1.09 -13.68
N ALA A 52 -0.37 -1.77 -13.96
CA ALA A 52 -0.62 -3.18 -13.66
C ALA A 52 0.57 -4.12 -13.96
N ARG A 53 1.51 -3.65 -14.76
CA ARG A 53 2.81 -4.28 -15.06
C ARG A 53 3.65 -4.59 -13.82
N THR A 54 3.44 -3.90 -12.70
CA THR A 54 4.24 -4.12 -11.48
C THR A 54 3.86 -5.45 -10.85
N VAL A 55 2.58 -5.73 -10.67
CA VAL A 55 2.10 -7.02 -10.13
C VAL A 55 2.45 -8.17 -11.08
N ASP A 56 2.18 -8.00 -12.38
CA ASP A 56 2.51 -9.00 -13.41
C ASP A 56 4.01 -9.33 -13.44
N GLY A 57 4.86 -8.32 -13.28
CA GLY A 57 6.32 -8.50 -13.22
C GLY A 57 6.81 -9.33 -12.04
N TRP A 58 6.09 -9.33 -10.91
CA TRP A 58 6.46 -10.09 -9.72
C TRP A 58 6.14 -11.58 -9.83
N PHE A 59 5.12 -11.95 -10.57
CA PHE A 59 4.66 -13.33 -10.68
C PHE A 59 5.03 -14.02 -12.00
N THR A 60 5.64 -13.30 -12.96
CA THR A 60 6.10 -13.92 -14.20
C THR A 60 7.56 -14.37 -14.11
N PRO A 61 7.88 -15.64 -14.41
CA PRO A 61 9.22 -16.21 -14.26
C PRO A 61 10.31 -15.55 -15.14
N LYS A 62 9.93 -14.73 -16.12
CA LYS A 62 10.81 -14.22 -17.17
C LYS A 62 11.27 -12.77 -17.00
N ARG A 63 10.84 -12.04 -15.99
CA ARG A 63 11.24 -10.64 -15.78
C ARG A 63 11.95 -10.45 -14.45
N ARG A 64 13.23 -10.19 -14.54
CA ARG A 64 14.00 -9.62 -13.42
C ARG A 64 13.54 -8.18 -13.21
N TYR A 65 12.88 -7.92 -12.10
CA TYR A 65 12.72 -6.58 -11.58
C TYR A 65 13.84 -6.35 -10.55
N GLY A 66 14.87 -5.63 -10.95
CA GLY A 66 16.05 -5.46 -10.12
C GLY A 66 16.81 -6.78 -9.89
N ASP A 67 17.68 -6.78 -8.90
CA ASP A 67 18.55 -7.93 -8.58
C ASP A 67 17.87 -9.01 -7.71
N LEU A 68 16.54 -8.98 -7.56
CA LEU A 68 15.83 -10.03 -6.83
C LEU A 68 15.72 -11.29 -7.70
N PRO A 69 16.19 -12.43 -7.22
CA PRO A 69 15.94 -13.69 -7.89
C PRO A 69 14.43 -13.93 -7.91
N GLY A 70 13.83 -14.08 -9.09
CA GLY A 70 12.40 -14.31 -9.28
C GLY A 70 11.82 -15.49 -8.50
N HIS A 71 12.66 -16.33 -7.93
CA HIS A 71 12.30 -17.47 -7.10
C HIS A 71 11.71 -17.10 -5.72
N CYS A 72 12.13 -15.99 -5.12
CA CYS A 72 11.66 -15.64 -3.76
C CYS A 72 10.24 -15.11 -3.73
N VAL A 73 9.73 -14.59 -4.84
CA VAL A 73 8.41 -13.97 -4.92
C VAL A 73 7.33 -14.96 -5.33
N CYS A 74 7.69 -15.96 -6.10
CA CYS A 74 6.75 -16.96 -6.60
C CYS A 74 6.05 -17.76 -5.50
N ASN A 75 6.64 -17.88 -4.32
CA ASN A 75 6.12 -18.73 -3.24
C ASN A 75 5.24 -18.00 -2.23
N ALA A 76 5.16 -16.67 -2.26
CA ALA A 76 4.26 -15.94 -1.34
C ALA A 76 2.80 -16.22 -1.69
N LYS A 77 2.04 -16.76 -0.73
CA LYS A 77 0.59 -16.99 -0.89
C LYS A 77 -0.20 -15.71 -0.84
N TYR A 78 0.20 -14.79 0.01
CA TYR A 78 -0.52 -13.56 0.27
C TYR A 78 0.21 -12.36 -0.32
N VAL A 79 -0.55 -11.39 -0.80
CA VAL A 79 -0.04 -10.12 -1.29
C VAL A 79 -0.75 -9.00 -0.53
N HIS A 80 -0.05 -8.40 0.41
CA HIS A 80 -0.49 -7.17 1.06
C HIS A 80 -0.06 -5.98 0.22
N PHE A 81 -0.99 -5.07 -0.07
CA PHE A 81 -0.65 -3.88 -0.84
C PHE A 81 -1.39 -2.63 -0.37
N ASN A 82 -0.71 -1.49 -0.52
CA ASN A 82 -1.18 -0.16 -0.12
C ASN A 82 -0.72 0.88 -1.13
N PHE A 83 -1.65 1.65 -1.67
CA PHE A 83 -1.36 2.79 -2.53
C PHE A 83 -2.56 3.74 -2.59
N GLY A 84 -2.34 4.98 -3.07
CA GLY A 84 -3.41 5.97 -3.23
C GLY A 84 -2.89 7.39 -3.34
N LEU A 85 -2.00 7.82 -2.45
CA LEU A 85 -1.52 9.20 -2.37
C LEU A 85 -0.90 9.76 -3.67
N HIS A 86 -0.39 8.89 -4.54
CA HIS A 86 0.19 9.31 -5.81
C HIS A 86 -0.86 9.70 -6.86
N TYR A 87 -2.09 9.18 -6.77
CA TYR A 87 -3.18 9.51 -7.70
C TYR A 87 -3.69 10.93 -7.49
N ILE A 88 -3.73 11.37 -6.25
CA ILE A 88 -4.27 12.67 -5.85
C ILE A 88 -3.17 13.73 -5.64
N LYS A 89 -1.96 13.47 -6.12
CA LYS A 89 -0.87 14.45 -6.02
C LYS A 89 -1.11 15.59 -7.00
N LEU A 90 -1.27 16.78 -6.45
CA LEU A 90 -1.41 18.02 -7.21
C LEU A 90 -0.06 18.49 -7.78
N PRO A 91 -0.02 19.21 -8.90
CA PRO A 91 1.22 19.74 -9.47
C PRO A 91 1.93 20.73 -8.52
N ASN A 92 3.24 20.88 -8.64
CA ASN A 92 4.11 21.55 -7.65
C ASN A 92 4.08 23.08 -7.63
N LYS A 93 3.28 23.77 -8.45
CA LYS A 93 3.35 25.23 -8.59
C LYS A 93 2.01 25.91 -8.37
N GLY A 94 1.99 26.86 -7.43
CA GLY A 94 0.88 27.80 -7.28
C GLY A 94 -0.38 27.22 -6.65
N HIS A 95 -0.25 26.22 -5.79
CA HIS A 95 -1.40 25.49 -5.28
C HIS A 95 -1.97 26.08 -4.01
N ASP A 96 -3.28 26.27 -4.07
CA ASP A 96 -4.15 26.40 -2.93
C ASP A 96 -4.76 25.02 -2.63
N PRO A 97 -4.23 24.29 -1.64
CA PRO A 97 -4.69 22.94 -1.32
C PRO A 97 -6.13 22.92 -0.78
N GLU A 98 -6.68 24.06 -0.35
CA GLU A 98 -8.05 24.16 0.10
C GLU A 98 -9.04 24.12 -1.06
N HIS A 99 -8.66 24.65 -2.21
CA HIS A 99 -9.54 24.78 -3.37
C HIS A 99 -9.22 23.83 -4.52
N GLN A 100 -8.02 23.24 -4.52
CA GLN A 100 -7.65 22.28 -5.56
C GLN A 100 -7.93 20.85 -5.15
N ARG A 101 -8.58 20.15 -6.06
CA ARG A 101 -9.00 18.76 -5.89
C ARG A 101 -8.40 17.88 -6.97
N ALA A 102 -8.27 16.60 -6.67
CA ALA A 102 -7.98 15.61 -7.69
C ALA A 102 -9.04 15.62 -8.79
N THR A 103 -8.62 15.39 -10.03
CA THR A 103 -9.54 15.30 -11.16
C THR A 103 -10.31 13.98 -11.14
N GLU A 104 -11.48 13.96 -11.77
CA GLU A 104 -12.25 12.74 -11.95
C GLU A 104 -11.43 11.63 -12.64
N GLU A 105 -10.60 11.99 -13.62
CA GLU A 105 -9.70 11.05 -14.30
C GLU A 105 -8.71 10.40 -13.32
N GLN A 106 -8.13 11.18 -12.39
CA GLN A 106 -7.21 10.66 -11.37
C GLN A 106 -7.92 9.68 -10.43
N ILE A 107 -9.13 10.02 -10.01
CA ILE A 107 -9.98 9.20 -9.14
C ILE A 107 -10.37 7.88 -9.86
N ASN A 108 -10.82 7.98 -11.11
CA ASN A 108 -11.21 6.81 -11.90
C ASN A 108 -10.00 5.91 -12.22
N SER A 109 -8.82 6.49 -12.43
CA SER A 109 -7.58 5.72 -12.60
C SER A 109 -7.24 4.90 -11.36
N PHE A 110 -7.46 5.44 -10.16
CA PHE A 110 -7.26 4.69 -8.91
C PHE A 110 -8.18 3.47 -8.83
N ARG A 111 -9.49 3.65 -9.12
CA ARG A 111 -10.46 2.55 -9.14
C ARG A 111 -10.03 1.44 -10.09
N THR A 112 -9.74 1.80 -11.33
CA THR A 112 -9.36 0.86 -12.39
C THR A 112 -8.08 0.09 -12.02
N ASP A 113 -7.08 0.78 -11.48
CA ASP A 113 -5.83 0.15 -11.10
C ASP A 113 -6.02 -0.77 -9.89
N LEU A 114 -6.85 -0.40 -8.90
CA LEU A 114 -7.15 -1.25 -7.74
C LEU A 114 -7.83 -2.55 -8.16
N GLU A 115 -8.86 -2.47 -9.01
CA GLU A 115 -9.54 -3.64 -9.57
C GLU A 115 -8.57 -4.54 -10.35
N THR A 116 -7.75 -3.93 -11.19
CA THR A 116 -6.75 -4.63 -12.01
C THR A 116 -5.70 -5.35 -11.15
N HIS A 117 -5.22 -4.72 -10.08
CA HIS A 117 -4.25 -5.34 -9.18
C HIS A 117 -4.83 -6.54 -8.46
N ILE A 118 -6.06 -6.44 -7.95
CA ILE A 118 -6.76 -7.55 -7.31
C ILE A 118 -6.90 -8.73 -8.28
N ASP A 119 -7.35 -8.47 -9.50
CA ASP A 119 -7.55 -9.51 -10.51
C ASP A 119 -6.25 -10.17 -10.95
N LEU A 120 -5.17 -9.38 -11.08
CA LEU A 120 -3.83 -9.91 -11.39
C LEU A 120 -3.29 -10.79 -10.26
N ILE A 121 -3.42 -10.37 -9.00
CA ILE A 121 -3.00 -11.18 -7.85
C ILE A 121 -3.73 -12.53 -7.86
N ARG A 122 -5.04 -12.52 -8.08
CA ARG A 122 -5.86 -13.74 -8.16
C ARG A 122 -5.54 -14.60 -9.37
N LYS A 123 -5.22 -14.00 -10.51
CA LYS A 123 -4.76 -14.71 -11.72
C LYS A 123 -3.55 -15.60 -11.42
N TYR A 124 -2.67 -15.15 -10.54
CA TYR A 124 -1.50 -15.93 -10.08
C TYR A 124 -1.81 -16.84 -8.89
N LYS A 125 -3.09 -17.06 -8.58
CA LYS A 125 -3.54 -17.90 -7.46
C LYS A 125 -3.02 -17.43 -6.09
N ARG A 126 -2.89 -16.12 -5.93
CA ARG A 126 -2.50 -15.48 -4.67
C ARG A 126 -3.70 -14.79 -4.03
N VAL A 127 -3.60 -14.55 -2.74
CA VAL A 127 -4.65 -13.91 -1.94
C VAL A 127 -4.32 -12.44 -1.75
N PRO A 128 -5.10 -11.51 -2.32
CA PRO A 128 -4.90 -10.07 -2.11
C PRO A 128 -5.39 -9.65 -0.73
N MET A 129 -4.66 -8.73 -0.09
CA MET A 129 -5.04 -8.00 1.12
C MET A 129 -4.75 -6.53 0.90
N PHE A 130 -5.71 -5.65 1.09
CA PHE A 130 -5.55 -4.23 0.84
C PHE A 130 -5.62 -3.40 2.12
N THR A 131 -4.69 -2.46 2.24
CA THR A 131 -4.75 -1.40 3.25
C THR A 131 -5.01 -0.07 2.55
N ASN A 132 -5.99 0.68 3.03
CA ASN A 132 -6.37 1.95 2.43
C ASN A 132 -5.30 3.05 2.62
N THR A 133 -5.57 4.23 2.05
CA THR A 133 -4.66 5.37 2.06
C THR A 133 -4.71 6.08 3.41
N THR A 134 -3.54 6.38 3.97
CA THR A 134 -3.42 7.13 5.22
C THR A 134 -3.92 8.57 5.09
N PRO A 135 -4.33 9.23 6.20
CA PRO A 135 -4.69 10.64 6.17
C PRO A 135 -3.56 11.51 5.62
N ASN A 136 -3.93 12.58 4.93
CA ASN A 136 -2.99 13.62 4.56
C ASN A 136 -3.05 14.75 5.58
N PRO A 137 -1.93 15.18 6.18
CA PRO A 137 -1.95 16.30 7.12
C PRO A 137 -2.47 17.57 6.44
N GLU A 138 -3.24 18.38 7.17
CA GLU A 138 -3.89 19.59 6.66
C GLU A 138 -2.93 20.55 5.94
N ASN A 139 -1.69 20.63 6.40
CA ASN A 139 -0.66 21.49 5.81
C ASN A 139 0.23 20.81 4.76
N ALA A 140 -0.03 19.57 4.42
CA ALA A 140 0.74 18.84 3.39
C ALA A 140 0.28 19.21 1.98
N GLY A 141 0.51 20.43 1.58
CA GLY A 141 0.00 21.21 0.44
C GLY A 141 0.04 20.61 -0.97
N MET A 142 0.31 19.30 -1.12
CA MET A 142 0.28 18.65 -2.43
C MET A 142 -0.89 17.69 -2.59
N ARG A 143 -1.72 17.55 -1.56
CA ARG A 143 -2.88 16.65 -1.56
C ARG A 143 -3.97 17.21 -0.67
N ASN A 144 -5.20 16.93 -1.02
CA ASN A 144 -6.35 17.28 -0.20
C ASN A 144 -6.84 16.02 0.55
N ASP A 145 -7.02 16.12 1.86
CA ASP A 145 -7.49 14.98 2.67
C ASP A 145 -8.91 14.55 2.28
N LYS A 146 -9.73 15.47 1.74
CA LYS A 146 -11.05 15.11 1.18
C LYS A 146 -10.94 14.17 -0.03
N ASP A 147 -9.86 14.28 -0.82
CA ASP A 147 -9.61 13.35 -1.93
C ASP A 147 -9.13 11.99 -1.41
N VAL A 148 -8.40 11.95 -0.29
CA VAL A 148 -8.07 10.70 0.40
C VAL A 148 -9.34 9.97 0.83
N VAL A 149 -10.31 10.68 1.40
CA VAL A 149 -11.60 10.09 1.81
C VAL A 149 -12.30 9.45 0.60
N ILE A 150 -12.37 10.15 -0.54
CA ILE A 150 -12.98 9.61 -1.77
C ILE A 150 -12.25 8.33 -2.24
N LEU A 151 -10.91 8.33 -2.25
CA LEU A 151 -10.17 7.12 -2.62
C LEU A 151 -10.47 5.95 -1.68
N ASN A 152 -10.59 6.22 -0.38
CA ASN A 152 -10.87 5.19 0.62
C ASN A 152 -12.32 4.66 0.53
N GLU A 153 -13.29 5.49 0.17
CA GLU A 153 -14.66 5.07 -0.15
C GLU A 153 -14.67 4.13 -1.36
N ILE A 154 -13.98 4.49 -2.44
CA ILE A 154 -13.79 3.64 -3.62
C ILE A 154 -13.11 2.33 -3.25
N ALA A 155 -12.06 2.39 -2.43
CA ALA A 155 -11.35 1.19 -2.00
C ALA A 155 -12.25 0.25 -1.20
N THR A 156 -13.08 0.80 -0.31
CA THR A 156 -14.08 0.02 0.45
C THR A 156 -15.09 -0.65 -0.49
N GLU A 157 -15.63 0.08 -1.46
CA GLU A 157 -16.55 -0.46 -2.45
C GLU A 157 -15.94 -1.60 -3.27
N VAL A 158 -14.74 -1.38 -3.84
CA VAL A 158 -14.05 -2.36 -4.69
C VAL A 158 -13.65 -3.60 -3.90
N THR A 159 -13.07 -3.44 -2.70
CA THR A 159 -12.64 -4.57 -1.88
C THR A 159 -13.82 -5.39 -1.40
N ASN A 160 -14.92 -4.75 -1.00
CA ASN A 160 -16.17 -5.45 -0.63
C ASN A 160 -16.76 -6.22 -1.81
N SER A 161 -16.87 -5.59 -2.99
CA SER A 161 -17.42 -6.25 -4.19
C SER A 161 -16.60 -7.45 -4.63
N LYS A 162 -15.29 -7.40 -4.39
CA LYS A 162 -14.35 -8.47 -4.74
C LYS A 162 -14.00 -9.39 -3.55
N SER A 163 -14.62 -9.23 -2.37
CA SER A 163 -14.32 -10.02 -1.16
C SER A 163 -12.82 -10.08 -0.87
N VAL A 164 -12.17 -8.90 -0.78
CA VAL A 164 -10.76 -8.72 -0.43
C VAL A 164 -10.68 -8.25 1.01
N PRO A 165 -9.86 -8.88 1.89
CA PRO A 165 -9.58 -8.34 3.21
C PRO A 165 -9.10 -6.89 3.13
N TYR A 166 -9.72 -6.02 3.94
CA TYR A 166 -9.51 -4.58 3.91
C TYR A 166 -9.15 -4.04 5.28
N ASN A 167 -8.06 -3.27 5.36
CA ASN A 167 -7.64 -2.58 6.56
C ASN A 167 -7.87 -1.07 6.43
N ASP A 168 -8.66 -0.51 7.33
CA ASP A 168 -8.92 0.92 7.41
C ASP A 168 -7.85 1.65 8.24
N ILE A 169 -6.64 1.77 7.68
CA ILE A 169 -5.54 2.47 8.32
C ILE A 169 -5.81 3.98 8.45
N TYR A 170 -6.66 4.55 7.59
CA TYR A 170 -7.08 5.95 7.68
C TYR A 170 -7.75 6.23 9.03
N SER A 171 -8.81 5.49 9.33
CA SER A 171 -9.54 5.65 10.59
C SER A 171 -8.68 5.27 11.80
N PHE A 172 -7.82 4.27 11.66
CA PHE A 172 -6.86 3.90 12.70
C PHE A 172 -5.93 5.07 13.05
N VAL A 173 -5.34 5.72 12.06
CA VAL A 173 -4.45 6.88 12.28
C VAL A 173 -5.23 8.05 12.88
N LYS A 174 -6.40 8.39 12.35
CA LYS A 174 -7.24 9.50 12.87
C LYS A 174 -7.65 9.31 14.33
N LYS A 175 -7.78 8.07 14.81
CA LYS A 175 -8.10 7.77 16.22
C LYS A 175 -6.92 7.90 17.19
N GLN A 176 -5.68 8.02 16.68
CA GLN A 176 -4.54 8.21 17.55
C GLN A 176 -4.57 9.61 18.18
N ASN A 177 -4.30 9.68 19.49
CA ASN A 177 -4.14 10.97 20.15
C ASN A 177 -3.02 11.76 19.46
N ASN A 178 -3.28 13.01 19.12
CA ASN A 178 -2.32 13.89 18.46
C ASN A 178 -1.72 13.26 17.19
N TYR A 179 -2.55 12.61 16.34
CA TYR A 179 -2.09 11.92 15.15
C TYR A 179 -1.21 12.79 14.23
N HIS A 180 -1.34 14.10 14.28
CA HIS A 180 -0.47 15.03 13.54
C HIS A 180 1.01 14.92 13.95
N GLU A 181 1.30 14.56 15.19
CA GLU A 181 2.68 14.38 15.70
C GLU A 181 3.33 13.08 15.18
N LEU A 182 2.56 12.20 14.55
CA LEU A 182 3.08 10.97 13.94
C LEU A 182 3.79 11.23 12.60
N TYR A 183 3.67 12.42 12.03
CA TYR A 183 4.32 12.76 10.76
C TYR A 183 5.74 13.30 10.98
N MET A 184 6.63 13.11 9.99
CA MET A 184 8.04 13.54 10.08
C MET A 184 8.20 15.04 10.29
N HIS A 185 7.33 15.83 9.68
CA HIS A 185 7.31 17.29 9.76
C HIS A 185 5.86 17.77 9.79
N PRO A 186 5.21 17.73 10.95
CA PRO A 186 3.78 17.99 11.06
C PRO A 186 3.38 19.41 10.58
N HIS A 187 4.34 20.34 10.53
CA HIS A 187 4.13 21.71 10.08
C HIS A 187 4.73 22.01 8.69
N ALA A 188 5.39 21.03 8.05
CA ALA A 188 5.98 21.24 6.74
C ALA A 188 4.97 21.00 5.62
N ARG A 189 4.85 21.97 4.73
CA ARG A 189 4.13 21.75 3.47
C ARG A 189 4.76 20.58 2.72
N ASN A 190 3.94 19.69 2.20
CA ASN A 190 4.32 18.59 1.31
C ASN A 190 4.83 17.29 1.98
N ASN A 191 4.69 17.10 3.28
CA ASN A 191 5.15 15.88 3.92
C ASN A 191 3.99 15.02 4.45
N CYS A 192 3.68 13.95 3.73
CA CYS A 192 2.73 12.92 4.15
C CYS A 192 3.41 11.72 4.82
N HIS A 193 4.73 11.80 5.06
CA HIS A 193 5.50 10.69 5.60
C HIS A 193 5.52 10.67 7.13
N PHE A 194 5.48 9.48 7.68
CA PHE A 194 5.47 9.26 9.12
C PHE A 194 6.88 9.30 9.72
N ASN A 195 7.00 9.82 10.93
CA ASN A 195 8.19 9.70 11.75
C ASN A 195 8.35 8.27 12.30
N GLU A 196 9.38 8.01 13.09
CA GLU A 196 9.67 6.68 13.60
C GLU A 196 8.52 6.10 14.44
N THR A 197 7.92 6.88 15.32
CA THR A 197 6.76 6.47 16.13
C THR A 197 5.58 6.11 15.24
N GLY A 198 5.25 6.96 14.27
CA GLY A 198 4.17 6.70 13.32
C GLY A 198 4.41 5.44 12.48
N ARG A 199 5.63 5.23 11.99
CA ARG A 199 6.00 4.03 11.23
C ARG A 199 5.82 2.75 12.06
N LYS A 200 6.23 2.79 13.33
CA LYS A 200 6.09 1.66 14.25
C LYS A 200 4.62 1.32 14.49
N ILE A 201 3.81 2.32 14.83
CA ILE A 201 2.37 2.15 15.06
C ILE A 201 1.68 1.57 13.81
N LEU A 202 1.99 2.11 12.62
CA LEU A 202 1.46 1.59 11.36
C LEU A 202 1.90 0.14 11.11
N GLY A 203 3.18 -0.16 11.32
CA GLY A 203 3.71 -1.50 11.10
C GLY A 203 3.08 -2.55 12.00
N GLU A 204 2.87 -2.23 13.27
CA GLU A 204 2.20 -3.12 14.22
C GLU A 204 0.74 -3.36 13.84
N GLU A 205 0.01 -2.33 13.43
CA GLU A 205 -1.39 -2.45 12.97
C GLU A 205 -1.50 -3.29 11.71
N ILE A 206 -0.65 -3.03 10.71
CA ILE A 206 -0.60 -3.80 9.47
C ILE A 206 -0.26 -5.28 9.75
N ALA A 207 0.69 -5.55 10.65
CA ALA A 207 1.06 -6.91 10.99
C ALA A 207 -0.08 -7.68 11.70
N LYS A 208 -0.85 -7.01 12.56
CA LYS A 208 -2.06 -7.59 13.19
C LYS A 208 -3.10 -7.94 12.13
N PHE A 209 -3.42 -6.97 11.25
CA PHE A 209 -4.35 -7.19 10.16
C PHE A 209 -3.95 -8.38 9.29
N VAL A 210 -2.66 -8.47 8.93
CA VAL A 210 -2.14 -9.59 8.14
C VAL A 210 -2.32 -10.91 8.90
N ASN A 211 -1.94 -10.98 10.18
CA ASN A 211 -2.07 -12.19 11.00
C ASN A 211 -3.51 -12.68 11.15
N GLU A 212 -4.48 -11.77 11.15
CA GLU A 212 -5.90 -12.09 11.26
C GLU A 212 -6.52 -12.64 9.96
N ASN A 213 -5.80 -12.49 8.83
CA ASN A 213 -6.31 -12.79 7.49
C ASN A 213 -5.50 -13.86 6.72
N ILE A 214 -4.65 -14.61 7.41
CA ILE A 214 -3.85 -15.72 6.85
C ILE A 214 -4.24 -17.08 7.37
#